data_5206556073a2007e4e4ef731493f7b14
#
_entry.id   5206556073a2007e4e4ef731493f7b14
#
_cell.length_a   1.000
_cell.length_b   1.000
_cell.length_c   1.000
_cell.angle_alpha   90.00
_cell.angle_beta   90.00
_cell.angle_gamma   90.00
#
_symmetry.space_group_name_H-M   'P 1'
#
loop_
_entity.id
_entity.type
_entity.pdbx_description
1 polymer ?
#
loop_
_entity_poly.entity_id
_entity_poly.type
_entity_poly.pdbx_seq_one_letter_code
_entity_poly.pdbx_strand_id
1 'polypeptide(L)'
;FRPNNVKRIYNAIAKILPSKYNGFSVVCQVENRNIEDLIPNFYRTENADEKLRFKVTLPAQPLIKNTSRPYQPENGLLNKHIALWQSHGLHFDQKSARWQWQRARVFQTVEDLYTQSFVLPYLVPMLENSGANVLLPRERDTQLNEVIVDNDSKDRDSRYREHNDRKSWKTGDGKGFANPNKTYLFGENPFELGTYKVIPSVFDVNESSRTEWIPSFPEAGLYAVYVSYKTLPNSAAAAHYTVYHQGGKTEFSVNQTMDGGTWLYLGHFFFDKGRNNLDKVVLTNYNSEDGKVVTADAVKFRGGMGNMARLPLEKTTNSNEPTVSAGADKDLITPVYEPEVSGYPRFAEGARYWLQWAGIPDSIYSLS
;
A
#
# COMPACT_ATOMS: atom_id res chain seq x y z
N PHE A 1 0.62 31.44 8.85
CA PHE A 1 -0.12 32.72 8.82
C PHE A 1 -1.32 32.65 9.75
N ARG A 2 -1.61 33.80 10.41
CA ARG A 2 -2.80 34.00 11.25
C ARG A 2 -3.34 35.42 10.96
N PRO A 3 -4.59 35.73 11.25
CA PRO A 3 -5.16 37.05 11.01
C PRO A 3 -4.31 38.20 11.57
N ASN A 4 -3.80 38.02 12.79
CA ASN A 4 -2.92 39.02 13.41
C ASN A 4 -1.58 39.22 12.69
N ASN A 5 -1.03 38.20 12.04
CA ASN A 5 0.19 38.33 11.25
C ASN A 5 -0.07 39.19 10.01
N VAL A 6 -1.17 38.96 9.33
CA VAL A 6 -1.61 39.69 8.14
C VAL A 6 -1.85 41.17 8.52
N LYS A 7 -2.58 41.41 9.59
CA LYS A 7 -2.82 42.79 10.12
C LYS A 7 -1.51 43.52 10.43
N ARG A 8 -0.52 42.85 11.04
CA ARG A 8 0.79 43.43 11.32
C ARG A 8 1.54 43.79 10.05
N ILE A 9 1.46 42.98 8.99
CA ILE A 9 2.09 43.24 7.69
C ILE A 9 1.50 44.52 7.07
N TYR A 10 0.16 44.59 6.97
CA TYR A 10 -0.49 45.80 6.45
C TYR A 10 -0.20 47.03 7.25
N ASN A 11 -0.17 46.95 8.57
CA ASN A 11 0.19 48.08 9.44
C ASN A 11 1.64 48.49 9.22
N ALA A 12 2.56 47.58 8.97
CA ALA A 12 3.94 47.91 8.66
C ALA A 12 4.06 48.62 7.30
N ILE A 13 3.35 48.12 6.29
CA ILE A 13 3.30 48.72 4.95
C ILE A 13 2.71 50.15 5.05
N ALA A 14 1.60 50.34 5.76
CA ALA A 14 0.97 51.65 5.91
C ALA A 14 1.89 52.69 6.55
N LYS A 15 2.79 52.27 7.43
CA LYS A 15 3.74 53.18 8.09
C LYS A 15 4.87 53.72 7.19
N ILE A 16 5.19 52.97 6.13
CA ILE A 16 6.28 53.30 5.21
C ILE A 16 5.79 53.94 3.91
N LEU A 17 4.48 53.84 3.62
CA LEU A 17 3.89 54.43 2.42
C LEU A 17 3.87 55.97 2.54
N PRO A 18 4.34 56.70 1.48
CA PRO A 18 4.23 58.14 1.43
C PRO A 18 2.75 58.62 1.49
N SER A 19 2.54 59.77 2.09
CA SER A 19 1.20 60.37 2.28
C SER A 19 0.36 60.55 0.99
N LYS A 20 1.01 60.62 -0.15
CA LYS A 20 0.34 60.68 -1.45
C LYS A 20 -0.49 59.44 -1.79
N TYR A 21 -0.28 58.34 -1.08
CA TYR A 21 -1.04 57.08 -1.23
C TYR A 21 -2.15 56.93 -0.17
N ASN A 22 -2.37 57.98 0.64
CA ASN A 22 -3.50 57.98 1.56
C ASN A 22 -4.80 57.88 0.79
N GLY A 23 -5.67 56.91 1.17
CA GLY A 23 -6.92 56.65 0.48
C GLY A 23 -6.87 55.54 -0.59
N PHE A 24 -5.68 55.03 -0.88
CA PHE A 24 -5.57 53.84 -1.76
C PHE A 24 -5.73 52.56 -0.96
N SER A 25 -6.39 51.55 -1.56
CA SER A 25 -6.41 50.20 -1.06
C SER A 25 -5.10 49.50 -1.38
N VAL A 26 -4.43 48.98 -0.36
CA VAL A 26 -3.20 48.19 -0.53
C VAL A 26 -3.53 46.72 -0.51
N VAL A 27 -3.10 46.00 -1.53
CA VAL A 27 -3.23 44.55 -1.61
C VAL A 27 -1.84 43.93 -1.61
N CYS A 28 -1.56 43.10 -0.62
CA CYS A 28 -0.28 42.39 -0.53
C CYS A 28 -0.47 40.97 -1.10
N GLN A 29 0.35 40.62 -2.07
CA GLN A 29 0.29 39.32 -2.75
C GLN A 29 1.59 38.55 -2.62
N VAL A 30 1.49 37.23 -2.50
CA VAL A 30 2.60 36.29 -2.59
C VAL A 30 2.21 35.26 -3.65
N GLU A 31 3.03 35.12 -4.67
CA GLU A 31 2.77 34.21 -5.81
C GLU A 31 1.35 34.37 -6.40
N ASN A 32 0.95 35.62 -6.65
CA ASN A 32 -0.36 35.99 -7.18
C ASN A 32 -1.56 35.63 -6.28
N ARG A 33 -1.34 35.33 -5.02
CA ARG A 33 -2.39 35.12 -4.00
C ARG A 33 -2.36 36.27 -2.99
N ASN A 34 -3.54 36.72 -2.59
CA ASN A 34 -3.62 37.67 -1.50
C ASN A 34 -3.13 37.04 -0.21
N ILE A 35 -2.40 37.77 0.63
CA ILE A 35 -1.85 37.19 1.87
C ILE A 35 -2.93 36.72 2.84
N GLU A 36 -4.13 37.25 2.74
CA GLU A 36 -5.31 36.79 3.48
C GLU A 36 -5.69 35.35 3.11
N ASP A 37 -5.51 34.98 1.83
CA ASP A 37 -5.85 33.65 1.34
C ASP A 37 -4.88 32.58 1.85
N LEU A 38 -3.71 33.02 2.33
CA LEU A 38 -2.71 32.14 2.97
C LEU A 38 -3.02 31.85 4.44
N ILE A 39 -4.03 32.48 5.03
CA ILE A 39 -4.49 32.14 6.38
C ILE A 39 -5.21 30.79 6.32
N PRO A 40 -4.72 29.74 7.01
CA PRO A 40 -5.42 28.47 7.06
C PRO A 40 -6.85 28.64 7.54
N ASN A 41 -7.79 27.93 6.93
CA ASN A 41 -9.23 28.05 7.22
C ASN A 41 -9.57 27.83 8.71
N PHE A 42 -8.76 27.02 9.39
CA PHE A 42 -8.87 26.76 10.83
C PHE A 42 -8.73 28.05 11.69
N TYR A 43 -7.94 29.02 11.22
CA TYR A 43 -7.71 30.30 11.96
C TYR A 43 -8.63 31.44 11.49
N ARG A 44 -9.52 31.20 10.53
CA ARG A 44 -10.49 32.20 10.10
C ARG A 44 -11.68 32.18 11.02
N THR A 45 -11.88 33.26 11.77
CA THR A 45 -13.00 33.40 12.71
C THR A 45 -14.27 33.90 12.03
N GLU A 46 -14.12 34.68 10.95
CA GLU A 46 -15.20 35.22 10.14
C GLU A 46 -14.94 34.84 8.68
N ASN A 47 -15.97 34.41 7.96
CA ASN A 47 -15.89 34.02 6.56
C ASN A 47 -14.93 32.84 6.29
N ALA A 48 -14.97 31.82 7.13
CA ALA A 48 -14.39 30.55 6.77
C ALA A 48 -15.05 30.07 5.46
N ASP A 49 -14.32 30.15 4.35
CA ASP A 49 -14.84 29.73 3.05
C ASP A 49 -15.06 28.21 3.09
N GLU A 50 -16.32 27.81 3.11
CA GLU A 50 -16.68 26.38 3.09
C GLU A 50 -16.19 25.67 1.80
N LYS A 51 -15.96 26.42 0.72
CA LYS A 51 -15.40 25.89 -0.51
C LYS A 51 -13.93 25.51 -0.38
N LEU A 52 -13.20 26.15 0.55
CA LEU A 52 -11.81 25.81 0.87
C LEU A 52 -11.68 24.73 1.95
N ARG A 53 -12.79 24.30 2.55
CA ARG A 53 -12.78 23.07 3.33
C ARG A 53 -12.68 21.91 2.36
N PHE A 54 -11.71 21.05 2.59
CA PHE A 54 -11.70 19.74 1.94
C PHE A 54 -13.06 19.08 2.20
N LYS A 55 -13.94 19.14 1.23
CA LYS A 55 -15.08 18.25 1.18
C LYS A 55 -14.52 16.90 0.79
N VAL A 56 -14.06 16.14 1.77
CA VAL A 56 -13.78 14.73 1.57
C VAL A 56 -15.13 14.09 1.34
N THR A 57 -15.48 13.87 0.09
CA THR A 57 -16.54 12.95 -0.25
C THR A 57 -15.98 11.58 0.15
N LEU A 58 -16.34 11.12 1.33
CA LEU A 58 -15.98 9.78 1.77
C LEU A 58 -16.58 8.82 0.75
N PRO A 59 -15.81 7.84 0.25
CA PRO A 59 -16.37 6.77 -0.56
C PRO A 59 -17.54 6.15 0.19
N ALA A 60 -18.62 5.79 -0.52
CA ALA A 60 -19.79 5.16 0.09
C ALA A 60 -19.44 3.85 0.81
N GLN A 61 -18.38 3.18 0.37
CA GLN A 61 -17.85 1.96 0.97
C GLN A 61 -16.37 2.17 1.34
N PRO A 62 -15.93 1.70 2.53
CA PRO A 62 -14.52 1.71 2.89
C PRO A 62 -13.71 0.82 1.94
N LEU A 63 -12.41 1.09 1.82
CA LEU A 63 -11.51 0.24 1.04
C LEU A 63 -11.51 -1.21 1.55
N ILE A 64 -11.42 -1.37 2.88
CA ILE A 64 -11.49 -2.66 3.54
C ILE A 64 -12.41 -2.54 4.75
N LYS A 65 -13.32 -3.49 4.88
CA LYS A 65 -14.14 -3.66 6.07
C LYS A 65 -13.99 -5.10 6.56
N ASN A 66 -13.45 -5.27 7.77
CA ASN A 66 -13.45 -6.56 8.45
C ASN A 66 -14.86 -6.81 8.99
N THR A 67 -15.62 -7.67 8.31
CA THR A 67 -17.02 -7.95 8.65
C THR A 67 -17.17 -8.92 9.82
N SER A 68 -16.08 -9.59 10.22
CA SER A 68 -16.03 -10.46 11.42
C SER A 68 -15.77 -9.69 12.71
N ARG A 69 -15.41 -8.41 12.64
CA ARG A 69 -15.23 -7.59 13.87
C ARG A 69 -16.59 -7.26 14.48
N PRO A 70 -16.74 -7.41 15.81
CA PRO A 70 -17.98 -7.05 16.51
C PRO A 70 -18.23 -5.53 16.54
N TYR A 71 -17.18 -4.74 16.35
CA TYR A 71 -17.21 -3.29 16.33
C TYR A 71 -16.63 -2.76 15.01
N GLN A 72 -17.33 -1.81 14.41
CA GLN A 72 -16.88 -1.07 13.22
C GLN A 72 -16.70 0.40 13.61
N PRO A 73 -15.55 1.02 13.32
CA PRO A 73 -15.39 2.45 13.54
C PRO A 73 -16.30 3.22 12.58
N GLU A 74 -17.15 4.09 13.13
CA GLU A 74 -18.06 4.94 12.34
C GLU A 74 -17.50 6.35 12.13
N ASN A 75 -16.59 6.75 13.00
CA ASN A 75 -15.95 8.04 13.04
C ASN A 75 -14.42 7.90 13.06
N GLY A 76 -13.72 8.98 13.29
CA GLY A 76 -12.28 9.00 13.39
C GLY A 76 -11.60 8.98 12.02
N LEU A 77 -10.81 7.95 11.76
CA LEU A 77 -10.03 7.81 10.52
C LEU A 77 -10.70 6.88 9.49
N LEU A 78 -11.96 6.55 9.65
CA LEU A 78 -12.68 5.70 8.70
C LEU A 78 -12.50 6.22 7.26
N ASN A 79 -12.13 5.32 6.35
CA ASN A 79 -11.86 5.61 4.94
C ASN A 79 -10.73 6.64 4.68
N LYS A 80 -9.87 6.90 5.65
CA LYS A 80 -8.64 7.65 5.42
C LYS A 80 -7.53 6.72 4.98
N HIS A 81 -6.82 7.10 3.93
CA HIS A 81 -5.64 6.41 3.44
C HIS A 81 -4.42 7.13 3.95
N ILE A 82 -3.55 6.41 4.64
CA ILE A 82 -2.36 6.96 5.28
C ILE A 82 -1.14 6.21 4.75
N ALA A 83 -0.28 6.92 4.02
CA ALA A 83 1.06 6.46 3.72
C ALA A 83 1.95 6.70 4.94
N LEU A 84 2.51 5.65 5.48
CA LEU A 84 3.36 5.74 6.65
C LEU A 84 4.70 5.08 6.37
N TRP A 85 5.74 5.90 6.35
CA TRP A 85 7.10 5.45 6.20
C TRP A 85 7.80 5.53 7.55
N GLN A 86 8.06 4.37 8.14
CA GLN A 86 8.55 4.30 9.51
C GLN A 86 10.02 4.61 9.70
N SER A 87 10.84 4.60 8.66
CA SER A 87 12.24 5.04 8.67
C SER A 87 12.95 4.73 7.35
N HIS A 88 14.27 5.02 7.26
CA HIS A 88 15.10 4.73 6.07
C HIS A 88 15.30 3.22 5.88
N GLY A 89 15.70 2.51 6.93
CA GLY A 89 15.91 1.07 6.93
C GLY A 89 17.09 0.60 6.08
N LEU A 90 16.96 -0.63 5.57
CA LEU A 90 17.95 -1.22 4.67
C LEU A 90 17.79 -0.70 3.25
N HIS A 91 18.89 -0.48 2.58
CA HIS A 91 18.96 -0.27 1.14
C HIS A 91 19.89 -1.29 0.50
N PHE A 92 19.68 -1.57 -0.77
CA PHE A 92 20.59 -2.40 -1.53
C PHE A 92 21.75 -1.57 -2.08
N ASP A 93 22.96 -1.84 -1.59
CA ASP A 93 24.16 -1.20 -2.11
C ASP A 93 24.68 -2.00 -3.31
N GLN A 94 24.53 -1.44 -4.50
CA GLN A 94 24.96 -2.10 -5.74
C GLN A 94 26.46 -2.34 -5.82
N LYS A 95 27.28 -1.51 -5.15
CA LYS A 95 28.74 -1.67 -5.17
C LYS A 95 29.19 -2.91 -4.40
N SER A 96 28.64 -3.11 -3.21
CA SER A 96 28.93 -4.27 -2.37
C SER A 96 28.01 -5.46 -2.65
N ALA A 97 26.99 -5.28 -3.51
CA ALA A 97 25.96 -6.26 -3.84
C ALA A 97 25.28 -6.86 -2.59
N ARG A 98 24.99 -6.05 -1.61
CA ARG A 98 24.38 -6.48 -0.36
C ARG A 98 23.40 -5.46 0.23
N TRP A 99 22.48 -5.94 1.04
CA TRP A 99 21.63 -5.12 1.86
C TRP A 99 22.40 -4.58 3.06
N GLN A 100 22.26 -3.31 3.32
CA GLN A 100 22.87 -2.65 4.47
C GLN A 100 22.00 -1.52 5.00
N TRP A 101 22.22 -1.16 6.27
CA TRP A 101 21.53 -0.02 6.86
C TRP A 101 21.97 1.27 6.19
N GLN A 102 21.01 2.11 5.87
CA GLN A 102 21.30 3.45 5.33
C GLN A 102 21.98 4.35 6.36
N ARG A 103 21.64 4.17 7.63
CA ARG A 103 22.26 4.90 8.74
C ARG A 103 23.30 4.05 9.43
N ALA A 104 24.40 4.72 9.84
CA ALA A 104 25.46 4.07 10.61
C ALA A 104 24.94 3.62 11.98
N ARG A 105 25.50 2.51 12.49
CA ARG A 105 25.24 2.05 13.86
C ARG A 105 25.83 3.05 14.87
N VAL A 106 25.03 3.42 15.87
CA VAL A 106 25.44 4.23 17.00
C VAL A 106 25.04 3.45 18.26
N PHE A 107 25.98 3.24 19.18
CA PHE A 107 25.75 2.46 20.40
C PHE A 107 25.12 1.07 20.13
N GLN A 108 25.63 0.36 19.14
CA GLN A 108 25.17 -0.97 18.73
C GLN A 108 23.73 -1.03 18.13
N THR A 109 23.09 0.10 17.95
CA THR A 109 21.78 0.19 17.30
C THR A 109 21.83 1.10 16.09
N VAL A 110 20.74 1.11 15.32
CA VAL A 110 20.52 2.06 14.22
C VAL A 110 19.24 2.85 14.51
N GLU A 111 19.21 4.09 14.05
CA GLU A 111 18.08 4.99 14.19
C GLU A 111 16.75 4.36 13.77
N ASP A 112 16.79 3.60 12.70
CA ASP A 112 15.62 2.95 12.11
C ASP A 112 14.93 1.98 13.06
N LEU A 113 15.69 1.20 13.83
CA LEU A 113 15.13 0.24 14.80
C LEU A 113 14.37 0.94 15.91
N TYR A 114 14.87 2.09 16.37
CA TYR A 114 14.18 2.89 17.38
C TYR A 114 12.80 3.35 16.87
N THR A 115 12.74 3.96 15.69
CA THR A 115 11.49 4.43 15.10
C THR A 115 10.53 3.28 14.83
N GLN A 116 11.02 2.18 14.29
CA GLN A 116 10.21 1.00 13.99
C GLN A 116 9.58 0.38 15.24
N SER A 117 10.29 0.42 16.38
CA SER A 117 9.79 -0.13 17.66
C SER A 117 8.55 0.59 18.21
N PHE A 118 8.29 1.80 17.78
CA PHE A 118 7.06 2.55 18.12
C PHE A 118 6.02 2.51 17.02
N VAL A 119 6.47 2.63 15.78
CA VAL A 119 5.55 2.78 14.64
C VAL A 119 4.82 1.48 14.36
N LEU A 120 5.53 0.37 14.22
CA LEU A 120 4.93 -0.90 13.83
C LEU A 120 4.01 -1.51 14.90
N PRO A 121 4.41 -1.62 16.17
CA PRO A 121 3.57 -2.25 17.20
C PRO A 121 2.50 -1.34 17.79
N TYR A 122 2.64 -0.02 17.68
CA TYR A 122 1.72 0.92 18.34
C TYR A 122 1.01 1.84 17.36
N LEU A 123 1.74 2.68 16.62
CA LEU A 123 1.10 3.71 15.78
C LEU A 123 0.25 3.09 14.67
N VAL A 124 0.77 2.10 13.96
CA VAL A 124 0.04 1.44 12.86
C VAL A 124 -1.26 0.80 13.37
N PRO A 125 -1.24 -0.06 14.42
CA PRO A 125 -2.48 -0.61 14.97
C PRO A 125 -3.46 0.45 15.49
N MET A 126 -2.98 1.54 16.08
CA MET A 126 -3.84 2.65 16.54
C MET A 126 -4.57 3.31 15.38
N LEU A 127 -3.86 3.59 14.28
CA LEU A 127 -4.44 4.18 13.07
C LEU A 127 -5.48 3.23 12.43
N GLU A 128 -5.13 1.95 12.30
CA GLU A 128 -6.02 0.92 11.73
C GLU A 128 -7.25 0.67 12.61
N ASN A 129 -7.09 0.65 13.92
CA ASN A 129 -8.21 0.52 14.86
C ASN A 129 -9.13 1.75 14.84
N SER A 130 -8.61 2.91 14.45
CA SER A 130 -9.40 4.12 14.22
C SER A 130 -10.07 4.16 12.85
N GLY A 131 -9.90 3.12 12.02
CA GLY A 131 -10.54 2.96 10.71
C GLY A 131 -9.68 3.38 9.51
N ALA A 132 -8.42 3.77 9.72
CA ALA A 132 -7.53 4.11 8.60
C ALA A 132 -7.09 2.88 7.81
N ASN A 133 -6.87 3.08 6.50
CA ASN A 133 -6.12 2.16 5.65
C ASN A 133 -4.66 2.60 5.67
N VAL A 134 -3.81 1.88 6.39
CA VAL A 134 -2.40 2.22 6.53
C VAL A 134 -1.58 1.45 5.50
N LEU A 135 -0.93 2.19 4.62
CA LEU A 135 -0.09 1.68 3.55
C LEU A 135 1.37 1.90 3.95
N LEU A 136 2.08 0.80 4.12
CA LEU A 136 3.49 0.82 4.51
C LEU A 136 4.34 0.42 3.31
N PRO A 137 5.33 1.23 2.91
CA PRO A 137 6.27 0.87 1.84
C PRO A 137 7.24 -0.24 2.26
N ARG A 138 7.25 -0.56 3.54
CA ARG A 138 8.11 -1.55 4.18
C ARG A 138 7.29 -2.63 4.86
N GLU A 139 7.97 -3.69 5.28
CA GLU A 139 7.31 -4.79 5.98
C GLU A 139 6.69 -4.36 7.30
N ARG A 140 5.61 -5.03 7.67
CA ARG A 140 4.86 -4.78 8.91
C ARG A 140 5.39 -5.56 10.10
N ASP A 141 6.16 -6.59 9.84
CA ASP A 141 6.59 -7.56 10.85
C ASP A 141 7.98 -8.13 10.53
N THR A 142 8.42 -9.07 11.34
CA THR A 142 9.71 -9.75 11.24
C THR A 142 9.61 -11.11 10.55
N GLN A 143 8.47 -11.45 9.92
CA GLN A 143 8.33 -12.72 9.20
C GLN A 143 9.27 -12.78 8.00
N LEU A 144 10.15 -13.78 7.97
CA LEU A 144 11.16 -13.96 6.92
C LEU A 144 10.62 -14.68 5.70
N ASN A 145 9.66 -15.56 5.92
CA ASN A 145 9.11 -16.38 4.86
C ASN A 145 8.05 -15.58 4.09
N GLU A 146 8.18 -15.56 2.78
CA GLU A 146 7.21 -14.98 1.87
C GLU A 146 6.61 -16.08 0.99
N VAL A 147 5.28 -16.13 0.95
CA VAL A 147 4.55 -17.01 0.07
C VAL A 147 3.60 -16.17 -0.77
N ILE A 148 3.71 -16.27 -2.08
CA ILE A 148 2.79 -15.62 -3.02
C ILE A 148 2.08 -16.70 -3.81
N VAL A 149 0.76 -16.66 -3.81
CA VAL A 149 -0.10 -17.51 -4.62
C VAL A 149 -0.77 -16.64 -5.65
N ASP A 150 -0.50 -16.91 -6.91
CA ASP A 150 -0.91 -16.12 -8.05
C ASP A 150 -1.67 -16.98 -9.06
N ASN A 151 -2.61 -16.39 -9.80
CA ASN A 151 -3.38 -17.10 -10.82
C ASN A 151 -2.52 -17.58 -12.00
N ASP A 152 -1.38 -16.94 -12.24
CA ASP A 152 -0.41 -17.31 -13.28
C ASP A 152 0.73 -18.21 -12.77
N SER A 153 0.77 -18.47 -11.46
CA SER A 153 1.86 -19.22 -10.84
C SER A 153 1.92 -20.65 -11.33
N LYS A 154 3.13 -21.09 -11.66
CA LYS A 154 3.46 -22.49 -11.93
C LYS A 154 3.99 -23.23 -10.71
N ASP A 155 3.90 -22.60 -9.53
CA ASP A 155 4.28 -23.23 -8.27
C ASP A 155 3.48 -24.52 -8.06
N ARG A 156 4.17 -25.58 -7.68
CA ARG A 156 3.56 -26.89 -7.39
C ARG A 156 3.18 -27.04 -5.92
N ASP A 157 3.81 -26.25 -5.06
CA ASP A 157 3.63 -26.35 -3.62
C ASP A 157 2.40 -25.54 -3.18
N SER A 158 2.29 -24.29 -3.59
CA SER A 158 1.08 -23.48 -3.41
C SER A 158 0.11 -23.69 -4.59
N ARG A 159 -1.16 -23.36 -4.40
CA ARG A 159 -2.16 -23.63 -5.42
C ARG A 159 -3.23 -22.54 -5.52
N TYR A 160 -3.46 -22.06 -6.73
CA TYR A 160 -4.64 -21.29 -7.11
C TYR A 160 -5.70 -22.25 -7.69
N ARG A 161 -6.98 -22.05 -7.33
CA ARG A 161 -8.10 -22.84 -7.83
C ARG A 161 -9.31 -21.97 -8.11
N GLU A 162 -10.05 -22.31 -9.17
CA GLU A 162 -11.34 -21.74 -9.51
C GLU A 162 -12.44 -22.80 -9.35
N HIS A 163 -13.53 -22.40 -8.72
CA HIS A 163 -14.76 -23.18 -8.62
C HIS A 163 -15.87 -22.39 -9.28
N ASN A 164 -16.34 -22.87 -10.39
CA ASN A 164 -17.37 -22.22 -11.20
C ASN A 164 -18.74 -22.80 -10.85
N ASP A 165 -19.71 -21.94 -10.66
CA ASP A 165 -21.12 -22.27 -10.55
C ASP A 165 -21.89 -21.59 -11.68
N ARG A 166 -22.87 -20.72 -11.38
CA ARG A 166 -23.69 -20.03 -12.40
C ARG A 166 -22.86 -19.22 -13.39
N LYS A 167 -21.78 -18.61 -12.95
CA LYS A 167 -20.83 -17.85 -13.77
C LYS A 167 -19.44 -18.47 -13.69
N SER A 168 -18.65 -18.27 -14.72
CA SER A 168 -17.27 -18.81 -14.78
C SER A 168 -16.24 -17.69 -14.77
N TRP A 169 -15.16 -17.92 -14.05
CA TRP A 169 -13.98 -17.06 -14.09
C TRP A 169 -13.37 -17.04 -15.49
N LYS A 170 -12.96 -15.88 -15.93
CA LYS A 170 -12.27 -15.65 -17.21
C LYS A 170 -11.01 -14.86 -16.98
N THR A 171 -10.03 -15.01 -17.85
CA THR A 171 -8.89 -14.08 -17.88
C THR A 171 -9.39 -12.74 -18.36
N GLY A 172 -9.04 -11.68 -17.61
CA GLY A 172 -9.43 -10.32 -17.93
C GLY A 172 -8.58 -9.71 -19.05
N ASP A 173 -9.12 -8.70 -19.71
CA ASP A 173 -8.36 -7.92 -20.69
C ASP A 173 -7.42 -6.96 -19.98
N GLY A 174 -6.10 -7.13 -20.18
CA GLY A 174 -5.07 -6.31 -19.57
C GLY A 174 -4.13 -7.07 -18.66
N LYS A 175 -3.34 -6.31 -17.90
CA LYS A 175 -2.23 -6.85 -17.11
C LYS A 175 -2.60 -6.95 -15.64
N GLY A 176 -2.10 -8.00 -14.99
CA GLY A 176 -2.16 -8.28 -13.56
C GLY A 176 -0.78 -8.52 -12.98
N PHE A 177 -0.75 -9.06 -11.78
CA PHE A 177 0.47 -9.41 -11.07
C PHE A 177 1.14 -10.65 -11.66
N ALA A 178 2.46 -10.69 -11.66
CA ALA A 178 3.25 -11.91 -11.74
C ALA A 178 4.59 -11.74 -11.07
N ASN A 179 5.13 -12.83 -10.56
CA ASN A 179 6.45 -12.89 -9.96
C ASN A 179 7.29 -14.02 -10.62
N PRO A 180 7.63 -13.87 -11.90
CA PRO A 180 8.24 -14.97 -12.67
C PRO A 180 9.65 -15.33 -12.18
N ASN A 181 10.43 -14.39 -11.71
CA ASN A 181 11.85 -14.54 -11.42
C ASN A 181 12.25 -14.17 -9.98
N LYS A 182 11.33 -13.78 -9.15
CA LYS A 182 11.59 -13.23 -7.79
C LYS A 182 12.51 -12.01 -7.76
N THR A 183 12.91 -11.48 -8.91
CA THR A 183 13.75 -10.29 -9.08
C THR A 183 13.19 -9.47 -10.23
N TYR A 184 13.04 -8.17 -10.00
CA TYR A 184 12.55 -7.25 -11.01
C TYR A 184 13.67 -6.34 -11.49
N LEU A 185 13.60 -5.92 -12.73
CA LEU A 185 14.44 -4.85 -13.25
C LEU A 185 13.97 -3.50 -12.70
N PHE A 186 14.90 -2.55 -12.64
CA PHE A 186 14.53 -1.19 -12.25
C PHE A 186 13.43 -0.64 -13.17
N GLY A 187 12.34 -0.15 -12.58
CA GLY A 187 11.19 0.36 -13.32
C GLY A 187 10.14 -0.69 -13.74
N GLU A 188 10.40 -1.99 -13.58
CA GLU A 188 9.36 -3.00 -13.79
C GLU A 188 8.28 -2.91 -12.70
N ASN A 189 7.03 -2.96 -13.15
CA ASN A 189 5.88 -3.05 -12.26
C ASN A 189 5.39 -4.50 -12.21
N PRO A 190 5.52 -5.21 -11.07
CA PRO A 190 5.07 -6.59 -10.98
C PRO A 190 3.57 -6.78 -11.25
N PHE A 191 2.76 -5.74 -11.03
CA PHE A 191 1.33 -5.77 -11.32
C PHE A 191 0.98 -5.55 -12.80
N GLU A 192 1.98 -5.54 -13.66
CA GLU A 192 1.85 -5.44 -15.11
C GLU A 192 2.54 -6.59 -15.86
N LEU A 193 3.04 -7.59 -15.16
CA LEU A 193 3.78 -8.70 -15.73
C LEU A 193 2.95 -9.96 -15.98
N GLY A 194 1.77 -10.06 -15.34
CA GLY A 194 0.87 -11.21 -15.40
C GLY A 194 -0.51 -10.89 -15.92
N THR A 195 -1.44 -11.78 -15.59
CA THR A 195 -2.87 -11.66 -15.90
C THR A 195 -3.69 -11.57 -14.61
N TYR A 196 -4.95 -11.24 -14.73
CA TYR A 196 -5.92 -11.33 -13.63
C TYR A 196 -7.18 -12.08 -14.11
N LYS A 197 -7.97 -12.54 -13.17
CA LYS A 197 -9.26 -13.17 -13.43
C LYS A 197 -10.40 -12.21 -13.16
N VAL A 198 -11.48 -12.36 -13.92
CA VAL A 198 -12.69 -11.54 -13.79
C VAL A 198 -13.92 -12.41 -13.90
N ILE A 199 -14.95 -12.07 -13.13
CA ILE A 199 -16.24 -12.77 -13.15
C ILE A 199 -17.37 -11.77 -12.88
N PRO A 200 -18.51 -11.85 -13.59
CA PRO A 200 -19.71 -11.11 -13.23
C PRO A 200 -20.23 -11.52 -11.85
N SER A 201 -20.73 -10.56 -11.09
CA SER A 201 -21.36 -10.79 -9.78
C SER A 201 -22.67 -11.56 -9.92
N VAL A 202 -23.08 -12.20 -8.80
CA VAL A 202 -24.37 -12.85 -8.63
C VAL A 202 -24.99 -12.42 -7.29
N PHE A 203 -26.32 -12.39 -7.22
CA PHE A 203 -27.05 -11.99 -6.00
C PHE A 203 -27.30 -13.15 -5.03
N ASP A 204 -27.32 -14.37 -5.51
CA ASP A 204 -27.52 -15.54 -4.66
C ASP A 204 -26.16 -16.14 -4.25
N VAL A 205 -25.94 -16.24 -2.96
CA VAL A 205 -24.72 -16.85 -2.41
C VAL A 205 -24.61 -18.32 -2.81
N ASN A 206 -25.73 -19.02 -2.98
CA ASN A 206 -25.74 -20.44 -3.37
C ASN A 206 -25.34 -20.66 -4.83
N GLU A 207 -25.45 -19.64 -5.67
CA GLU A 207 -25.03 -19.65 -7.09
C GLU A 207 -23.66 -19.03 -7.29
N SER A 208 -22.95 -18.73 -6.21
CA SER A 208 -21.69 -17.99 -6.28
C SER A 208 -20.52 -18.89 -6.64
N SER A 209 -19.78 -18.46 -7.64
CA SER A 209 -18.47 -19.00 -7.96
C SER A 209 -17.41 -18.43 -6.99
N ARG A 210 -16.34 -19.18 -6.79
CA ARG A 210 -15.26 -18.74 -5.92
C ARG A 210 -13.90 -19.09 -6.51
N THR A 211 -12.90 -18.37 -6.05
CA THR A 211 -11.50 -18.70 -6.23
C THR A 211 -10.81 -18.88 -4.89
N GLU A 212 -9.80 -19.74 -4.84
CA GLU A 212 -9.06 -20.09 -3.64
C GLU A 212 -7.56 -19.96 -3.89
N TRP A 213 -6.88 -19.28 -2.99
CA TRP A 213 -5.42 -19.22 -2.90
C TRP A 213 -4.99 -20.06 -1.71
N ILE A 214 -4.34 -21.18 -1.97
CA ILE A 214 -3.92 -22.18 -0.97
C ILE A 214 -2.39 -22.14 -0.88
N PRO A 215 -1.84 -21.46 0.14
CA PRO A 215 -0.39 -21.37 0.32
C PRO A 215 0.22 -22.67 0.79
N SER A 216 1.54 -22.81 0.58
CA SER A 216 2.38 -23.81 1.24
C SER A 216 3.42 -23.08 2.08
N PHE A 217 3.24 -23.09 3.39
CA PHE A 217 4.13 -22.37 4.30
C PHE A 217 5.38 -23.20 4.63
N PRO A 218 6.59 -22.63 4.56
CA PRO A 218 7.82 -23.30 4.97
C PRO A 218 7.87 -23.54 6.48
N GLU A 219 7.21 -22.69 7.27
CA GLU A 219 7.13 -22.76 8.73
C GLU A 219 5.76 -22.31 9.21
N ALA A 220 5.31 -22.89 10.33
CA ALA A 220 4.14 -22.38 11.03
C ALA A 220 4.44 -21.01 11.65
N GLY A 221 3.48 -20.11 11.62
CA GLY A 221 3.70 -18.79 12.21
C GLY A 221 2.64 -17.76 11.85
N LEU A 222 2.92 -16.54 12.28
CA LEU A 222 2.09 -15.37 12.01
C LEU A 222 2.52 -14.73 10.70
N TYR A 223 1.59 -14.58 9.77
CA TYR A 223 1.83 -13.96 8.46
C TYR A 223 0.84 -12.82 8.23
N ALA A 224 1.34 -11.71 7.72
CA ALA A 224 0.50 -10.66 7.17
C ALA A 224 -0.08 -11.12 5.82
N VAL A 225 -1.38 -10.95 5.62
CA VAL A 225 -2.08 -11.33 4.40
C VAL A 225 -2.42 -10.10 3.59
N TYR A 226 -2.05 -10.14 2.32
CA TYR A 226 -2.36 -9.11 1.33
C TYR A 226 -3.05 -9.72 0.12
N VAL A 227 -3.98 -8.99 -0.45
CA VAL A 227 -4.64 -9.34 -1.71
C VAL A 227 -4.31 -8.33 -2.80
N SER A 228 -4.28 -8.79 -4.03
CA SER A 228 -4.20 -7.97 -5.23
C SER A 228 -5.39 -8.25 -6.13
N TYR A 229 -5.82 -7.24 -6.86
CA TYR A 229 -6.89 -7.30 -7.84
C TYR A 229 -6.73 -6.20 -8.89
N LYS A 230 -7.50 -6.26 -9.96
CA LYS A 230 -7.59 -5.19 -10.96
C LYS A 230 -8.81 -4.34 -10.73
N THR A 231 -8.63 -3.02 -10.62
CA THR A 231 -9.75 -2.08 -10.65
C THR A 231 -10.25 -1.91 -12.09
N LEU A 232 -11.55 -2.09 -12.29
CA LEU A 232 -12.25 -1.90 -13.55
C LEU A 232 -13.37 -0.87 -13.35
N PRO A 233 -13.88 -0.23 -14.43
CA PRO A 233 -14.95 0.76 -14.32
C PRO A 233 -16.23 0.24 -13.64
N ASN A 234 -16.50 -1.05 -13.77
CA ASN A 234 -17.64 -1.74 -13.18
C ASN A 234 -17.28 -2.70 -12.04
N SER A 235 -16.13 -2.52 -11.40
CA SER A 235 -15.75 -3.31 -10.22
C SER A 235 -16.77 -3.20 -9.09
N ALA A 236 -16.91 -4.27 -8.32
CA ALA A 236 -17.74 -4.32 -7.13
C ALA A 236 -17.15 -3.47 -5.99
N ALA A 237 -18.00 -2.71 -5.30
CA ALA A 237 -17.59 -1.95 -4.11
C ALA A 237 -17.54 -2.82 -2.84
N ALA A 238 -17.98 -4.08 -2.90
CA ALA A 238 -18.02 -5.00 -1.77
C ALA A 238 -17.68 -6.44 -2.23
N ALA A 239 -16.44 -6.68 -2.63
CA ALA A 239 -15.96 -8.03 -2.93
C ALA A 239 -15.70 -8.83 -1.63
N HIS A 240 -16.22 -10.03 -1.54
CA HIS A 240 -16.20 -10.85 -0.32
C HIS A 240 -14.97 -11.76 -0.27
N TYR A 241 -14.00 -11.38 0.57
CA TYR A 241 -12.85 -12.20 0.89
C TYR A 241 -13.01 -12.90 2.23
N THR A 242 -12.58 -14.15 2.31
CA THR A 242 -12.49 -14.91 3.55
C THR A 242 -11.08 -15.47 3.71
N VAL A 243 -10.43 -15.13 4.82
CA VAL A 243 -9.16 -15.74 5.23
C VAL A 243 -9.46 -16.85 6.21
N TYR A 244 -9.09 -18.08 5.84
CA TYR A 244 -9.14 -19.26 6.70
C TYR A 244 -7.76 -19.44 7.34
N HIS A 245 -7.71 -19.57 8.65
CA HIS A 245 -6.48 -19.62 9.46
C HIS A 245 -6.69 -20.44 10.73
N GLN A 246 -5.68 -20.65 11.54
CA GLN A 246 -5.76 -21.49 12.74
C GLN A 246 -6.77 -21.01 13.79
N GLY A 247 -7.08 -19.74 13.83
CA GLY A 247 -8.15 -19.20 14.69
C GLY A 247 -9.58 -19.32 14.11
N GLY A 248 -9.74 -19.97 12.95
CA GLY A 248 -11.02 -20.13 12.25
C GLY A 248 -11.08 -19.36 10.93
N LYS A 249 -12.01 -18.44 10.76
CA LYS A 249 -12.13 -17.61 9.57
C LYS A 249 -12.33 -16.15 9.91
N THR A 250 -11.82 -15.28 9.07
CA THR A 250 -12.07 -13.84 9.12
C THR A 250 -12.55 -13.36 7.76
N GLU A 251 -13.64 -12.60 7.76
CA GLU A 251 -14.34 -12.18 6.55
C GLU A 251 -14.15 -10.69 6.33
N PHE A 252 -13.96 -10.32 5.06
CA PHE A 252 -13.71 -8.95 4.63
C PHE A 252 -14.60 -8.58 3.44
N SER A 253 -15.03 -7.34 3.43
CA SER A 253 -15.55 -6.67 2.26
C SER A 253 -14.49 -5.72 1.73
N VAL A 254 -14.07 -5.89 0.48
CA VAL A 254 -13.03 -5.10 -0.18
C VAL A 254 -13.64 -4.31 -1.33
N ASN A 255 -13.37 -3.01 -1.34
CA ASN A 255 -13.85 -2.13 -2.39
C ASN A 255 -12.89 -2.17 -3.59
N GLN A 256 -13.22 -2.95 -4.61
CA GLN A 256 -12.41 -3.10 -5.81
C GLN A 256 -12.56 -1.96 -6.82
N THR A 257 -13.35 -0.93 -6.51
CA THR A 257 -13.46 0.26 -7.39
C THR A 257 -12.24 1.17 -7.31
N MET A 258 -11.33 0.91 -6.37
CA MET A 258 -10.10 1.66 -6.15
C MET A 258 -8.95 0.72 -5.75
N ASP A 259 -7.72 1.23 -5.74
CA ASP A 259 -6.51 0.57 -5.21
C ASP A 259 -6.15 -0.77 -5.87
N GLY A 260 -6.59 -1.02 -7.09
CA GLY A 260 -6.14 -2.16 -7.88
C GLY A 260 -4.70 -2.02 -8.34
N GLY A 261 -3.99 -3.15 -8.53
CA GLY A 261 -2.60 -3.17 -8.97
C GLY A 261 -1.61 -2.81 -7.87
N THR A 262 -1.93 -3.15 -6.63
CA THR A 262 -1.03 -3.07 -5.47
C THR A 262 -1.39 -4.14 -4.43
N TRP A 263 -0.63 -4.23 -3.35
CA TRP A 263 -0.91 -5.10 -2.23
C TRP A 263 -1.79 -4.41 -1.20
N LEU A 264 -2.97 -4.97 -0.96
CA LEU A 264 -3.93 -4.50 0.02
C LEU A 264 -3.91 -5.39 1.25
N TYR A 265 -3.54 -4.83 2.40
CA TYR A 265 -3.40 -5.56 3.66
C TYR A 265 -4.75 -5.90 4.28
N LEU A 266 -4.98 -7.17 4.63
CA LEU A 266 -6.18 -7.63 5.32
C LEU A 266 -5.99 -7.81 6.83
N GLY A 267 -4.85 -8.35 7.26
CA GLY A 267 -4.58 -8.65 8.66
C GLY A 267 -3.40 -9.60 8.84
N HIS A 268 -3.06 -9.87 10.12
CA HIS A 268 -2.13 -10.91 10.50
C HIS A 268 -2.88 -12.13 11.01
N PHE A 269 -2.50 -13.31 10.52
CA PHE A 269 -3.13 -14.57 10.87
C PHE A 269 -2.09 -15.66 11.08
N PHE A 270 -2.38 -16.60 11.96
CA PHE A 270 -1.53 -17.75 12.23
C PHE A 270 -1.88 -18.89 11.29
N PHE A 271 -0.86 -19.46 10.63
CA PHE A 271 -0.98 -20.58 9.69
C PHE A 271 -0.04 -21.72 10.07
N ASP A 272 -0.42 -22.93 9.71
CA ASP A 272 0.41 -24.12 9.91
C ASP A 272 1.45 -24.28 8.78
N LYS A 273 2.49 -25.04 9.10
CA LYS A 273 3.50 -25.43 8.13
C LYS A 273 2.92 -26.32 7.04
N GLY A 274 3.42 -26.13 5.82
CA GLY A 274 3.06 -26.91 4.65
C GLY A 274 1.80 -26.39 3.98
N ARG A 275 1.24 -27.20 3.09
CA ARG A 275 -0.03 -26.93 2.42
C ARG A 275 -1.12 -27.79 3.00
N ASN A 276 -2.15 -27.17 3.50
CA ASN A 276 -3.39 -27.84 3.88
C ASN A 276 -4.58 -27.12 3.22
N ASN A 277 -5.74 -27.75 3.16
CA ASN A 277 -6.93 -27.13 2.57
C ASN A 277 -7.70 -26.24 3.55
N LEU A 278 -7.24 -26.14 4.79
CA LEU A 278 -7.85 -25.32 5.84
C LEU A 278 -7.29 -23.89 5.81
N ASP A 279 -6.00 -23.75 5.49
CA ASP A 279 -5.31 -22.46 5.42
C ASP A 279 -5.38 -21.92 3.99
N LYS A 280 -6.21 -20.90 3.76
CA LYS A 280 -6.42 -20.32 2.42
C LYS A 280 -7.10 -18.97 2.47
N VAL A 281 -7.03 -18.27 1.36
CA VAL A 281 -7.88 -17.12 1.10
C VAL A 281 -8.90 -17.50 0.04
N VAL A 282 -10.13 -17.09 0.23
CA VAL A 282 -11.24 -17.33 -0.70
C VAL A 282 -11.86 -16.00 -1.10
N LEU A 283 -12.16 -15.85 -2.39
CA LEU A 283 -12.94 -14.75 -2.93
C LEU A 283 -14.17 -15.31 -3.64
N THR A 284 -15.33 -14.76 -3.37
CA THR A 284 -16.58 -15.13 -4.06
C THR A 284 -17.05 -13.98 -4.96
N ASN A 285 -17.84 -14.32 -5.98
CA ASN A 285 -18.48 -13.31 -6.83
C ASN A 285 -19.87 -12.91 -6.34
N TYR A 286 -20.26 -13.31 -5.13
CA TYR A 286 -21.48 -12.81 -4.50
C TYR A 286 -21.37 -11.31 -4.28
N ASN A 287 -22.37 -10.58 -4.73
CA ASN A 287 -22.47 -9.13 -4.51
C ASN A 287 -23.92 -8.66 -4.63
N SER A 288 -24.29 -7.68 -3.84
CA SER A 288 -25.65 -7.09 -3.83
C SER A 288 -25.86 -6.02 -4.91
N GLU A 289 -24.83 -5.69 -5.71
CA GLU A 289 -24.90 -4.66 -6.75
C GLU A 289 -25.01 -5.31 -8.14
N ASP A 290 -25.95 -4.84 -8.97
CA ASP A 290 -26.14 -5.36 -10.32
C ASP A 290 -25.09 -4.84 -11.31
N GLY A 291 -24.82 -5.67 -12.34
CA GLY A 291 -23.89 -5.29 -13.43
C GLY A 291 -22.42 -5.15 -13.01
N LYS A 292 -22.07 -5.55 -11.79
CA LYS A 292 -20.71 -5.50 -11.28
C LYS A 292 -19.89 -6.72 -11.65
N VAL A 293 -18.58 -6.55 -11.55
CA VAL A 293 -17.62 -7.63 -11.67
C VAL A 293 -16.73 -7.70 -10.46
N VAL A 294 -16.28 -8.91 -10.17
CA VAL A 294 -15.24 -9.19 -9.16
C VAL A 294 -13.98 -9.62 -9.90
N THR A 295 -12.84 -9.08 -9.49
CA THR A 295 -11.54 -9.44 -10.07
C THR A 295 -10.67 -10.13 -9.02
N ALA A 296 -9.88 -11.09 -9.47
CA ALA A 296 -8.97 -11.90 -8.66
C ALA A 296 -7.59 -11.93 -9.32
N ASP A 297 -6.55 -11.76 -8.52
CA ASP A 297 -5.18 -11.75 -9.02
C ASP A 297 -4.31 -12.59 -8.06
N ALA A 298 -3.50 -11.98 -7.22
CA ALA A 298 -2.59 -12.68 -6.32
C ALA A 298 -2.91 -12.45 -4.84
N VAL A 299 -2.46 -13.37 -4.00
CA VAL A 299 -2.43 -13.25 -2.54
C VAL A 299 -1.00 -13.44 -2.04
N LYS A 300 -0.55 -12.52 -1.20
CA LYS A 300 0.76 -12.56 -0.55
C LYS A 300 0.62 -12.75 0.95
N PHE A 301 1.44 -13.64 1.48
CA PHE A 301 1.58 -13.93 2.91
C PHE A 301 2.97 -13.52 3.34
N ARG A 302 3.13 -12.38 3.94
CA ARG A 302 4.28 -11.72 4.55
C ARG A 302 4.02 -10.23 4.69
N GLY A 303 4.75 -9.51 5.53
CA GLY A 303 4.65 -8.05 5.65
C GLY A 303 5.28 -7.27 4.49
N GLY A 304 4.83 -6.03 4.26
CA GLY A 304 5.38 -5.09 3.28
C GLY A 304 4.74 -5.10 1.89
N MET A 305 5.08 -4.12 1.10
CA MET A 305 4.53 -3.86 -0.24
C MET A 305 5.58 -4.10 -1.34
N GLY A 306 6.16 -5.25 -1.39
CA GLY A 306 7.19 -5.57 -2.38
C GLY A 306 8.58 -5.13 -1.95
N ASN A 307 9.44 -6.04 -1.74
CA ASN A 307 10.78 -5.89 -1.20
C ASN A 307 11.76 -6.65 -2.04
N MET A 308 11.91 -6.26 -3.27
CA MET A 308 12.77 -6.94 -4.21
C MET A 308 14.02 -6.12 -4.47
N ALA A 309 15.16 -6.78 -4.53
CA ALA A 309 16.36 -6.18 -5.07
C ALA A 309 16.14 -5.83 -6.54
N ARG A 310 16.71 -4.72 -6.99
CA ARG A 310 16.59 -4.27 -8.36
C ARG A 310 17.92 -4.33 -9.07
N LEU A 311 17.91 -4.88 -10.28
CA LEU A 311 19.03 -4.82 -11.20
C LEU A 311 18.93 -3.57 -12.06
N PRO A 312 20.05 -2.98 -12.48
CA PRO A 312 20.04 -1.90 -13.47
C PRO A 312 19.35 -2.35 -14.77
N LEU A 313 18.59 -1.45 -15.39
CA LEU A 313 17.91 -1.72 -16.68
C LEU A 313 18.85 -2.03 -17.83
N GLU A 314 20.04 -1.43 -17.81
CA GLU A 314 21.05 -1.62 -18.86
C GLU A 314 22.40 -1.98 -18.23
N LYS A 315 23.05 -2.98 -18.83
CA LYS A 315 24.49 -3.08 -18.75
C LYS A 315 25.04 -1.92 -19.57
N THR A 316 25.30 -0.81 -18.92
CA THR A 316 26.09 0.24 -19.58
C THR A 316 27.49 -0.33 -19.84
N THR A 317 27.74 -0.63 -21.10
CA THR A 317 28.98 -1.22 -21.61
C THR A 317 30.22 -0.34 -21.35
N ASN A 318 30.06 0.80 -20.70
CA ASN A 318 31.10 1.78 -20.44
C ASN A 318 31.27 2.19 -18.98
N SER A 319 30.65 1.54 -18.02
CA SER A 319 30.91 1.84 -16.62
C SER A 319 31.88 0.81 -16.02
N ASN A 320 32.97 1.28 -15.42
CA ASN A 320 33.82 0.50 -14.53
C ASN A 320 33.09 0.11 -13.22
N GLU A 321 31.78 0.14 -13.21
CA GLU A 321 30.97 -0.30 -12.07
C GLU A 321 30.87 -1.82 -12.06
N PRO A 322 31.04 -2.45 -10.89
CA PRO A 322 30.95 -3.88 -10.78
C PRO A 322 29.56 -4.35 -11.21
N THR A 323 29.50 -5.17 -12.24
CA THR A 323 28.27 -5.85 -12.65
C THR A 323 27.85 -6.77 -11.52
N VAL A 324 26.71 -6.49 -10.92
CA VAL A 324 26.09 -7.40 -9.96
C VAL A 324 25.72 -8.67 -10.73
N SER A 325 26.33 -9.78 -10.37
CA SER A 325 26.00 -11.06 -10.99
C SER A 325 24.59 -11.50 -10.58
N ALA A 326 23.88 -12.18 -11.47
CA ALA A 326 22.56 -12.75 -11.15
C ALA A 326 22.59 -13.73 -9.95
N GLY A 327 23.78 -14.25 -9.60
CA GLY A 327 24.02 -15.06 -8.42
C GLY A 327 24.01 -14.27 -7.12
N ALA A 328 24.63 -13.08 -7.11
CA ALA A 328 24.64 -12.19 -5.96
C ALA A 328 23.19 -11.73 -5.61
N ASP A 329 22.38 -11.54 -6.63
CA ASP A 329 20.99 -11.14 -6.45
C ASP A 329 20.10 -12.23 -5.85
N LYS A 330 20.37 -13.50 -6.15
CA LYS A 330 19.68 -14.64 -5.55
C LYS A 330 19.94 -14.74 -4.05
N ASP A 331 21.19 -14.50 -3.65
CA ASP A 331 21.60 -14.54 -2.25
C ASP A 331 21.04 -13.34 -1.48
N LEU A 332 20.70 -12.27 -2.18
CA LEU A 332 20.13 -11.05 -1.60
C LEU A 332 18.60 -11.10 -1.48
N ILE A 333 17.95 -11.86 -2.34
CA ILE A 333 16.51 -12.10 -2.27
C ILE A 333 16.20 -13.13 -1.20
N THR A 334 17.11 -14.08 -0.99
CA THR A 334 17.06 -14.96 0.18
C THR A 334 17.73 -14.22 1.31
N PRO A 335 17.01 -13.75 2.31
CA PRO A 335 17.61 -12.98 3.38
C PRO A 335 18.54 -13.87 4.20
N VAL A 336 19.83 -13.84 3.90
CA VAL A 336 20.83 -14.22 4.88
C VAL A 336 20.98 -13.03 5.81
N TYR A 337 20.03 -12.90 6.72
CA TYR A 337 20.09 -11.83 7.68
C TYR A 337 20.86 -12.25 8.89
N GLU A 338 21.68 -11.36 9.33
CA GLU A 338 21.99 -11.33 10.75
C GLU A 338 20.69 -11.22 11.53
N PRO A 339 20.50 -11.90 12.66
CA PRO A 339 19.23 -11.96 13.36
C PRO A 339 18.60 -10.58 13.65
N GLU A 340 19.42 -9.58 13.91
CA GLU A 340 18.97 -8.23 14.19
C GLU A 340 18.46 -7.43 12.99
N VAL A 341 18.66 -7.93 11.78
CA VAL A 341 18.15 -7.30 10.55
C VAL A 341 17.17 -8.19 9.81
N SER A 342 16.94 -9.39 10.34
CA SER A 342 16.07 -10.36 9.73
C SER A 342 14.62 -9.85 9.72
N GLY A 343 13.95 -9.97 8.58
CA GLY A 343 12.59 -9.50 8.37
C GLY A 343 12.44 -7.99 8.23
N TYR A 344 13.51 -7.24 8.38
CA TYR A 344 13.43 -5.80 8.22
C TYR A 344 13.35 -5.36 6.79
N PRO A 345 12.67 -4.27 6.66
CA PRO A 345 12.23 -3.80 5.39
C PRO A 345 13.38 -3.51 4.49
N ARG A 346 13.26 -4.12 3.40
CA ARG A 346 13.91 -3.74 2.19
C ARG A 346 13.13 -2.60 1.59
N PHE A 347 13.77 -1.81 0.81
CA PHE A 347 13.11 -0.72 0.15
C PHE A 347 12.10 -1.25 -0.87
N ALA A 348 10.85 -0.91 -0.70
CA ALA A 348 9.79 -1.49 -1.50
C ALA A 348 9.53 -0.65 -2.76
N GLU A 349 9.84 -1.21 -3.90
CA GLU A 349 9.37 -0.65 -5.18
C GLU A 349 7.84 -0.53 -5.25
N GLY A 350 7.13 -1.42 -4.60
CA GLY A 350 5.68 -1.33 -4.46
C GLY A 350 5.20 0.00 -3.88
N ALA A 351 5.99 0.65 -3.02
CA ALA A 351 5.67 1.97 -2.51
C ALA A 351 5.62 3.03 -3.60
N ARG A 352 6.49 2.95 -4.60
CA ARG A 352 6.49 3.86 -5.74
C ARG A 352 5.18 3.76 -6.51
N TYR A 353 4.73 2.56 -6.85
CA TYR A 353 3.47 2.37 -7.56
C TYR A 353 2.28 2.80 -6.75
N TRP A 354 2.33 2.57 -5.44
CA TRP A 354 1.30 3.03 -4.56
C TRP A 354 1.23 4.58 -4.47
N LEU A 355 2.37 5.25 -4.43
CA LEU A 355 2.43 6.72 -4.49
C LEU A 355 1.88 7.26 -5.80
N GLN A 356 2.17 6.61 -6.94
CA GLN A 356 1.58 6.94 -8.24
C GLN A 356 0.05 6.77 -8.22
N TRP A 357 -0.41 5.67 -7.63
CA TRP A 357 -1.85 5.45 -7.44
C TRP A 357 -2.49 6.57 -6.59
N ALA A 358 -1.85 7.02 -5.53
CA ALA A 358 -2.32 8.13 -4.72
C ALA A 358 -2.34 9.49 -5.45
N GLY A 359 -1.99 9.52 -6.73
CA GLY A 359 -1.94 10.73 -7.54
C GLY A 359 -0.74 11.63 -7.25
N ILE A 360 0.29 11.09 -6.62
CA ILE A 360 1.53 11.82 -6.34
C ILE A 360 2.44 11.69 -7.56
N PRO A 361 2.83 12.79 -8.21
CA PRO A 361 3.70 12.75 -9.38
C PRO A 361 5.07 12.15 -9.07
N ASP A 362 5.62 11.39 -10.02
CA ASP A 362 6.96 10.78 -9.92
C ASP A 362 8.09 11.75 -9.58
N SER A 363 7.91 13.02 -9.94
CA SER A 363 8.90 14.08 -9.65
C SER A 363 8.99 14.46 -8.17
N ILE A 364 8.04 14.05 -7.34
CA ILE A 364 8.01 14.40 -5.89
C ILE A 364 8.77 13.39 -5.05
N TYR A 365 8.90 12.15 -5.52
CA TYR A 365 9.66 11.12 -4.82
C TYR A 365 10.80 10.62 -5.71
N SER A 366 11.98 11.00 -5.39
CA SER A 366 13.18 10.30 -5.82
C SER A 366 13.49 9.25 -4.77
N LEU A 367 13.41 7.99 -5.16
CA LEU A 367 13.94 6.91 -4.35
C LEU A 367 15.47 6.93 -4.50
N SER A 368 16.13 7.89 -3.85
CA SER A 368 17.58 7.95 -3.75
C SER A 368 18.10 6.98 -2.70
#